data_7e368281b647aacb1250b1c7891c4275
#
_entry.id   7e368281b647aacb1250b1c7891c4275
#
_cell.length_a   1.000
_cell.length_b   1.000
_cell.length_c   1.000
_cell.angle_alpha   90.00
_cell.angle_beta   90.00
_cell.angle_gamma   90.00
#
_symmetry.space_group_name_H-M   'P 1'
#
loop_
_entity.id
_entity.type
_entity.pdbx_description
1 polymer ?
#
loop_
_entity_poly.entity_id
_entity_poly.type
_entity_poly.pdbx_seq_one_letter_code
_entity_poly.pdbx_strand_id
1 'polypeptide(L)'
;MRIVISPLRSMTRSELDAKLGYMLFRLTLGINFLLHSFVRWGNLEQFVNGLVADFAHTPLPAASVRVLAYVIPFWEPIVGVLLILGLRTRGALVLGALLMAMFTLGSALRDQTTLLHVQLLYSVSFFVLFLYRESYDVFGIDGIVKWRRGHLFEKENANHESNSD
;
A
#
# COMPACT_ATOMS: atom_id res chain seq x y z
N MET A 1 -10.17 31.93 22.69
CA MET A 1 -10.45 31.09 21.51
C MET A 1 -9.16 30.96 20.70
N ARG A 2 -8.25 30.03 21.06
CA ARG A 2 -7.02 29.78 20.30
C ARG A 2 -7.39 28.95 19.07
N ILE A 3 -7.21 29.54 17.92
CA ILE A 3 -7.40 28.90 16.61
C ILE A 3 -6.44 27.72 16.55
N VAL A 4 -6.98 26.52 16.45
CA VAL A 4 -6.23 25.26 16.22
C VAL A 4 -5.46 25.43 14.92
N ILE A 5 -4.18 25.76 15.02
CA ILE A 5 -3.29 25.92 13.88
C ILE A 5 -3.07 24.52 13.32
N SER A 6 -3.54 24.27 12.08
CA SER A 6 -3.36 22.99 11.40
C SER A 6 -1.86 22.66 11.30
N PRO A 7 -1.46 21.38 11.38
CA PRO A 7 -0.05 20.95 11.31
C PRO A 7 0.66 21.42 10.03
N LEU A 8 -0.11 21.86 9.03
CA LEU A 8 0.39 22.38 7.75
C LEU A 8 0.99 23.79 7.85
N ARG A 9 0.69 24.54 8.91
CA ARG A 9 1.10 25.97 9.01
C ARG A 9 2.54 26.19 9.47
N SER A 10 3.18 25.18 10.05
CA SER A 10 4.57 25.22 10.51
C SER A 10 5.56 24.51 9.58
N MET A 11 5.06 23.91 8.49
CA MET A 11 5.90 23.15 7.55
C MET A 11 6.62 24.09 6.58
N THR A 12 7.88 23.76 6.28
CA THR A 12 8.61 24.38 5.17
C THR A 12 8.01 23.90 3.84
N ARG A 13 8.22 24.66 2.76
CA ARG A 13 7.76 24.25 1.41
C ARG A 13 8.34 22.90 1.01
N SER A 14 9.62 22.66 1.27
CA SER A 14 10.29 21.40 0.94
C SER A 14 9.71 20.19 1.69
N GLU A 15 9.31 20.36 2.95
CA GLU A 15 8.63 19.30 3.71
C GLU A 15 7.23 19.00 3.17
N LEU A 16 6.50 20.04 2.78
CA LEU A 16 5.18 19.87 2.17
C LEU A 16 5.29 19.12 0.83
N ASP A 17 6.26 19.52 -0.01
CA ASP A 17 6.49 18.87 -1.32
C ASP A 17 6.87 17.40 -1.16
N ALA A 18 7.71 17.06 -0.19
CA ALA A 18 8.08 15.68 0.09
C ALA A 18 6.88 14.83 0.56
N LYS A 19 6.02 15.39 1.42
CA LYS A 19 4.79 14.71 1.90
C LYS A 19 3.76 14.54 0.79
N LEU A 20 3.60 15.55 -0.07
CA LEU A 20 2.75 15.45 -1.26
C LEU A 20 3.29 14.42 -2.25
N GLY A 21 4.59 14.40 -2.51
CA GLY A 21 5.25 13.41 -3.37
C GLY A 21 5.01 11.98 -2.85
N TYR A 22 5.16 11.76 -1.56
CA TYR A 22 4.86 10.48 -0.92
C TYR A 22 3.39 10.08 -1.12
N MET A 23 2.45 11.00 -0.86
CA MET A 23 1.02 10.75 -1.05
C MET A 23 0.70 10.39 -2.50
N LEU A 24 1.20 11.16 -3.46
CA LEU A 24 0.97 10.92 -4.89
C LEU A 24 1.53 9.56 -5.33
N PHE A 25 2.73 9.20 -4.87
CA PHE A 25 3.34 7.92 -5.19
C PHE A 25 2.54 6.76 -4.61
N ARG A 26 2.08 6.87 -3.36
CA ARG A 26 1.20 5.89 -2.71
C ARG A 26 -0.13 5.74 -3.44
N LEU A 27 -0.76 6.87 -3.84
CA LEU A 27 -1.99 6.86 -4.62
C LEU A 27 -1.81 6.18 -5.98
N THR A 28 -0.72 6.47 -6.68
CA THR A 28 -0.41 5.85 -7.98
C THR A 28 -0.31 4.34 -7.86
N LEU A 29 0.39 3.83 -6.85
CA LEU A 29 0.46 2.38 -6.60
C LEU A 29 -0.90 1.80 -6.23
N GLY A 30 -1.66 2.46 -5.36
CA GLY A 30 -2.98 2.00 -4.94
C GLY A 30 -3.97 1.92 -6.11
N ILE A 31 -4.01 2.95 -6.96
CA ILE A 31 -4.85 2.97 -8.17
C ILE A 31 -4.44 1.86 -9.13
N ASN A 32 -3.14 1.65 -9.34
CA ASN A 32 -2.65 0.61 -10.22
C ASN A 32 -3.12 -0.79 -9.76
N PHE A 33 -2.97 -1.12 -8.48
CA PHE A 33 -3.42 -2.38 -7.90
C PHE A 33 -4.93 -2.57 -8.04
N LEU A 34 -5.69 -1.51 -7.80
CA LEU A 34 -7.16 -1.54 -7.90
C LEU A 34 -7.61 -1.79 -9.34
N LEU A 35 -7.02 -1.08 -10.31
CA LEU A 35 -7.37 -1.23 -11.73
C LEU A 35 -7.03 -2.61 -12.27
N HIS A 36 -5.87 -3.18 -11.92
CA HIS A 36 -5.50 -4.54 -12.31
C HIS A 36 -6.53 -5.58 -11.83
N SER A 37 -7.08 -5.41 -10.65
CA SER A 37 -8.12 -6.30 -10.12
C SER A 37 -9.42 -6.21 -10.91
N PHE A 38 -9.86 -5.01 -11.24
CA PHE A 38 -11.10 -4.83 -12.03
C PHE A 38 -11.01 -5.47 -13.40
N VAL A 39 -9.86 -5.36 -14.06
CA VAL A 39 -9.64 -6.02 -15.35
C VAL A 39 -9.75 -7.55 -15.23
N ARG A 40 -9.20 -8.14 -14.15
CA ARG A 40 -9.27 -9.59 -13.91
C ARG A 40 -10.67 -10.05 -13.54
N TRP A 41 -11.44 -9.25 -12.81
CA TRP A 41 -12.82 -9.59 -12.47
C TRP A 41 -13.73 -9.68 -13.70
N GLY A 42 -13.50 -8.85 -14.71
CA GLY A 42 -14.24 -8.90 -15.97
C GLY A 42 -14.12 -10.23 -16.71
N ASN A 43 -13.02 -10.98 -16.50
CA ASN A 43 -12.75 -12.27 -17.16
C ASN A 43 -12.06 -13.27 -16.21
N LEU A 44 -12.60 -13.45 -15.01
CA LEU A 44 -11.98 -14.23 -13.93
C LEU A 44 -11.63 -15.66 -14.35
N GLU A 45 -12.55 -16.37 -14.97
CA GLU A 45 -12.33 -17.75 -15.42
C GLU A 45 -11.24 -17.85 -16.49
N GLN A 46 -11.20 -16.89 -17.42
CA GLN A 46 -10.15 -16.84 -18.44
C GLN A 46 -8.78 -16.56 -17.79
N PHE A 47 -8.73 -15.67 -16.81
CA PHE A 47 -7.52 -15.39 -16.05
C PHE A 47 -7.02 -16.63 -15.30
N VAL A 48 -7.92 -17.33 -14.59
CA VAL A 48 -7.58 -18.53 -13.81
C VAL A 48 -7.07 -19.65 -14.73
N ASN A 49 -7.80 -19.95 -15.80
CA ASN A 49 -7.42 -21.01 -16.72
C ASN A 49 -6.13 -20.67 -17.48
N GLY A 50 -5.93 -19.42 -17.87
CA GLY A 50 -4.69 -18.93 -18.47
C GLY A 50 -3.51 -19.11 -17.53
N LEU A 51 -3.66 -18.70 -16.27
CA LEU A 51 -2.57 -18.85 -15.29
C LEU A 51 -2.24 -20.33 -15.03
N VAL A 52 -3.23 -21.20 -14.92
CA VAL A 52 -3.00 -22.65 -14.76
C VAL A 52 -2.25 -23.23 -15.98
N ALA A 53 -2.63 -22.81 -17.19
CA ALA A 53 -1.94 -23.23 -18.41
C ALA A 53 -0.48 -22.73 -18.47
N ASP A 54 -0.25 -21.47 -18.07
CA ASP A 54 1.10 -20.88 -18.01
C ASP A 54 2.05 -21.63 -17.06
N PHE A 55 1.51 -22.24 -16.01
CA PHE A 55 2.29 -23.01 -15.03
C PHE A 55 2.37 -24.51 -15.33
N ALA A 56 1.80 -25.00 -16.45
CA ALA A 56 1.73 -26.43 -16.76
C ALA A 56 3.13 -27.12 -16.83
N HIS A 57 4.16 -26.38 -17.16
CA HIS A 57 5.54 -26.88 -17.28
C HIS A 57 6.42 -26.56 -16.04
N THR A 58 5.82 -26.07 -14.97
CA THR A 58 6.52 -25.77 -13.71
C THR A 58 6.33 -26.88 -12.69
N PRO A 59 7.16 -26.99 -11.63
CA PRO A 59 6.99 -27.99 -10.58
C PRO A 59 5.79 -27.77 -9.67
N LEU A 60 5.02 -26.68 -9.87
CA LEU A 60 3.88 -26.36 -9.03
C LEU A 60 2.63 -27.19 -9.41
N PRO A 61 1.94 -27.80 -8.42
CA PRO A 61 0.68 -28.49 -8.68
C PRO A 61 -0.38 -27.54 -9.24
N ALA A 62 -1.09 -27.95 -10.28
CA ALA A 62 -2.14 -27.13 -10.92
C ALA A 62 -3.23 -26.68 -9.91
N ALA A 63 -3.53 -27.50 -8.91
CA ALA A 63 -4.49 -27.15 -7.86
C ALA A 63 -4.04 -25.94 -7.03
N SER A 64 -2.74 -25.87 -6.67
CA SER A 64 -2.18 -24.74 -5.92
C SER A 64 -2.19 -23.46 -6.75
N VAL A 65 -1.83 -23.56 -8.03
CA VAL A 65 -1.87 -22.43 -8.97
C VAL A 65 -3.30 -21.91 -9.12
N ARG A 66 -4.28 -22.80 -9.26
CA ARG A 66 -5.70 -22.44 -9.37
C ARG A 66 -6.20 -21.70 -8.13
N VAL A 67 -5.88 -22.17 -6.92
CA VAL A 67 -6.23 -21.48 -5.67
C VAL A 67 -5.65 -20.08 -5.63
N LEU A 68 -4.35 -19.93 -5.93
CA LEU A 68 -3.69 -18.62 -5.98
C LEU A 68 -4.32 -17.72 -7.04
N ALA A 69 -4.65 -18.25 -8.22
CA ALA A 69 -5.30 -17.50 -9.30
C ALA A 69 -6.66 -16.91 -8.88
N TYR A 70 -7.42 -17.60 -8.04
CA TYR A 70 -8.67 -17.06 -7.48
C TYR A 70 -8.40 -16.05 -6.35
N VAL A 71 -7.37 -16.22 -5.53
CA VAL A 71 -7.06 -15.34 -4.39
C VAL A 71 -6.50 -13.99 -4.85
N ILE A 72 -5.64 -13.98 -5.85
CA ILE A 72 -4.94 -12.77 -6.33
C ILE A 72 -5.90 -11.61 -6.64
N PRO A 73 -6.97 -11.78 -7.45
CA PRO A 73 -7.88 -10.71 -7.81
C PRO A 73 -8.62 -10.07 -6.63
N PHE A 74 -8.67 -10.74 -5.47
CA PHE A 74 -9.25 -10.20 -4.23
C PHE A 74 -8.19 -9.59 -3.32
N TRP A 75 -6.97 -10.11 -3.33
CA TRP A 75 -5.87 -9.56 -2.54
C TRP A 75 -5.42 -8.18 -3.05
N GLU A 76 -5.27 -8.04 -4.36
CA GLU A 76 -4.83 -6.79 -4.99
C GLU A 76 -5.71 -5.59 -4.66
N PRO A 77 -7.06 -5.64 -4.79
CA PRO A 77 -7.89 -4.47 -4.50
C PRO A 77 -7.90 -4.12 -3.01
N ILE A 78 -7.71 -5.10 -2.11
CA ILE A 78 -7.56 -4.82 -0.67
C ILE A 78 -6.32 -3.95 -0.45
N VAL A 79 -5.18 -4.34 -1.01
CA VAL A 79 -3.94 -3.54 -0.94
C VAL A 79 -4.16 -2.18 -1.60
N GLY A 80 -4.77 -2.12 -2.79
CA GLY A 80 -5.05 -0.89 -3.51
C GLY A 80 -5.89 0.10 -2.70
N VAL A 81 -7.02 -0.35 -2.16
CA VAL A 81 -7.92 0.48 -1.34
C VAL A 81 -7.23 0.97 -0.07
N LEU A 82 -6.51 0.10 0.65
CA LEU A 82 -5.78 0.49 1.86
C LEU A 82 -4.71 1.55 1.56
N LEU A 83 -3.99 1.43 0.43
CA LEU A 83 -3.02 2.42 0.00
C LEU A 83 -3.69 3.74 -0.40
N ILE A 84 -4.79 3.72 -1.15
CA ILE A 84 -5.50 4.94 -1.54
C ILE A 84 -5.99 5.69 -0.31
N LEU A 85 -6.62 5.02 0.63
CA LEU A 85 -7.14 5.62 1.85
C LEU A 85 -6.03 6.01 2.85
N GLY A 86 -4.83 5.46 2.74
CA GLY A 86 -3.78 5.59 3.76
C GLY A 86 -4.22 5.02 5.10
N LEU A 87 -4.89 3.87 5.05
CA LEU A 87 -5.39 3.15 6.21
C LEU A 87 -4.51 1.94 6.48
N ARG A 88 -4.01 1.80 7.71
CA ARG A 88 -3.05 0.75 8.06
C ARG A 88 -1.91 0.64 7.03
N THR A 89 -1.39 1.77 6.60
CA THR A 89 -0.41 1.89 5.51
C THR A 89 0.75 0.91 5.66
N ARG A 90 1.23 0.69 6.90
CA ARG A 90 2.27 -0.33 7.16
C ARG A 90 1.87 -1.72 6.70
N GLY A 91 0.67 -2.16 7.08
CA GLY A 91 0.15 -3.48 6.71
C GLY A 91 -0.07 -3.59 5.21
N ALA A 92 -0.65 -2.56 4.58
CA ALA A 92 -0.87 -2.52 3.14
C ALA A 92 0.43 -2.63 2.34
N LEU A 93 1.49 -1.92 2.75
CA LEU A 93 2.80 -1.99 2.11
C LEU A 93 3.45 -3.37 2.25
N VAL A 94 3.36 -3.99 3.43
CA VAL A 94 3.87 -5.36 3.65
C VAL A 94 3.10 -6.37 2.80
N LEU A 95 1.75 -6.30 2.78
CA LEU A 95 0.92 -7.19 1.98
C LEU A 95 1.19 -7.03 0.47
N GLY A 96 1.38 -5.80 0.00
CA GLY A 96 1.75 -5.52 -1.39
C GLY A 96 3.14 -6.04 -1.75
N ALA A 97 4.13 -5.87 -0.87
CA ALA A 97 5.48 -6.38 -1.07
C ALA A 97 5.50 -7.92 -1.11
N LEU A 98 4.74 -8.60 -0.23
CA LEU A 98 4.59 -10.06 -0.26
C LEU A 98 3.93 -10.54 -1.56
N LEU A 99 2.93 -9.82 -2.06
CA LEU A 99 2.31 -10.13 -3.34
C LEU A 99 3.30 -9.98 -4.50
N MET A 100 4.15 -8.95 -4.49
CA MET A 100 5.21 -8.78 -5.48
C MET A 100 6.26 -9.90 -5.39
N ALA A 101 6.66 -10.32 -4.19
CA ALA A 101 7.56 -11.44 -4.01
C ALA A 101 6.97 -12.75 -4.59
N MET A 102 5.68 -12.99 -4.36
CA MET A 102 4.97 -14.13 -4.92
C MET A 102 4.91 -14.07 -6.46
N PHE A 103 4.63 -12.90 -7.05
CA PHE A 103 4.64 -12.72 -8.50
C PHE A 103 6.03 -12.89 -9.09
N THR A 104 7.07 -12.38 -8.43
CA THR A 104 8.46 -12.54 -8.85
C THR A 104 8.85 -14.02 -8.88
N LEU A 105 8.50 -14.79 -7.83
CA LEU A 105 8.71 -16.23 -7.81
C LEU A 105 7.96 -16.93 -8.95
N GLY A 106 6.69 -16.60 -9.17
CA GLY A 106 5.88 -17.16 -10.24
C GLY A 106 6.44 -16.86 -11.64
N SER A 107 6.92 -15.65 -11.87
CA SER A 107 7.53 -15.26 -13.14
C SER A 107 8.88 -15.92 -13.37
N ALA A 108 9.69 -16.08 -12.30
CA ALA A 108 10.96 -16.80 -12.37
C ALA A 108 10.76 -18.28 -12.72
N LEU A 109 9.75 -18.94 -12.12
CA LEU A 109 9.44 -20.34 -12.43
C LEU A 109 8.97 -20.58 -13.86
N ARG A 110 8.44 -19.53 -14.52
CA ARG A 110 7.98 -19.56 -15.92
C ARG A 110 8.99 -19.00 -16.91
N ASP A 111 10.18 -18.60 -16.44
CA ASP A 111 11.23 -17.92 -17.24
C ASP A 111 10.75 -16.65 -17.96
N GLN A 112 9.81 -15.93 -17.34
CA GLN A 112 9.25 -14.69 -17.90
C GLN A 112 10.05 -13.47 -17.43
N THR A 113 11.23 -13.25 -17.99
CA THR A 113 12.17 -12.19 -17.61
C THR A 113 11.58 -10.77 -17.72
N THR A 114 10.75 -10.50 -18.72
CA THR A 114 10.10 -9.18 -18.90
C THR A 114 9.22 -8.82 -17.71
N LEU A 115 8.45 -9.76 -17.17
CA LEU A 115 7.59 -9.53 -16.00
C LEU A 115 8.42 -9.34 -14.73
N LEU A 116 9.56 -10.03 -14.62
CA LEU A 116 10.47 -9.88 -13.46
C LEU A 116 10.95 -8.43 -13.29
N HIS A 117 11.34 -7.75 -14.37
CA HIS A 117 11.79 -6.36 -14.28
C HIS A 117 10.70 -5.43 -13.74
N VAL A 118 9.46 -5.59 -14.22
CA VAL A 118 8.33 -4.80 -13.75
C VAL A 118 8.04 -5.07 -12.27
N GLN A 119 8.05 -6.33 -11.85
CA GLN A 119 7.79 -6.73 -10.46
C GLN A 119 8.89 -6.23 -9.50
N LEU A 120 10.16 -6.23 -9.93
CA LEU A 120 11.25 -5.65 -9.15
C LEU A 120 11.07 -4.14 -8.98
N LEU A 121 10.63 -3.42 -10.02
CA LEU A 121 10.33 -2.00 -9.91
C LEU A 121 9.21 -1.71 -8.88
N TYR A 122 8.15 -2.51 -8.89
CA TYR A 122 7.11 -2.42 -7.85
C TYR A 122 7.65 -2.74 -6.46
N SER A 123 8.52 -3.75 -6.35
CA SER A 123 9.14 -4.11 -5.07
C SER A 123 9.98 -2.97 -4.50
N VAL A 124 10.77 -2.29 -5.33
CA VAL A 124 11.52 -1.08 -4.95
C VAL A 124 10.55 0.03 -4.55
N SER A 125 9.45 0.21 -5.27
CA SER A 125 8.42 1.20 -4.93
C SER A 125 7.80 0.96 -3.55
N PHE A 126 7.45 -0.28 -3.23
CA PHE A 126 6.97 -0.66 -1.90
C PHE A 126 8.02 -0.42 -0.82
N PHE A 127 9.28 -0.77 -1.08
CA PHE A 127 10.40 -0.54 -0.16
C PHE A 127 10.59 0.94 0.14
N VAL A 128 10.62 1.80 -0.89
CA VAL A 128 10.75 3.25 -0.73
C VAL A 128 9.59 3.81 0.09
N LEU A 129 8.34 3.47 -0.24
CA LEU A 129 7.19 3.90 0.55
C LEU A 129 7.25 3.40 1.99
N PHE A 130 7.74 2.18 2.21
CA PHE A 130 7.86 1.62 3.55
C PHE A 130 8.88 2.38 4.41
N LEU A 131 10.05 2.73 3.85
CA LEU A 131 11.10 3.48 4.54
C LEU A 131 10.64 4.88 4.95
N TYR A 132 9.97 5.58 4.04
CA TYR A 132 9.59 6.98 4.25
C TYR A 132 8.22 7.17 4.92
N ARG A 133 7.49 6.10 5.20
CA ARG A 133 6.15 6.13 5.76
C ARG A 133 6.04 6.94 7.05
N GLU A 134 6.98 6.77 7.99
CA GLU A 134 6.87 7.42 9.31
C GLU A 134 6.99 8.94 9.25
N SER A 135 7.79 9.44 8.32
CA SER A 135 8.07 10.86 8.16
C SER A 135 7.09 11.57 7.24
N TYR A 136 6.56 10.87 6.22
CA TYR A 136 5.82 11.53 5.13
C TYR A 136 4.36 11.10 5.00
N ASP A 137 3.89 10.02 5.68
CA ASP A 137 2.51 9.57 5.60
C ASP A 137 1.58 10.35 6.53
N VAL A 138 1.36 11.62 6.20
CA VAL A 138 0.50 12.53 6.97
C VAL A 138 -0.88 12.74 6.34
N PHE A 139 -1.02 12.54 5.01
CA PHE A 139 -2.25 12.76 4.25
C PHE A 139 -3.13 11.51 4.11
N GLY A 140 -2.92 10.50 4.96
CA GLY A 140 -3.77 9.32 5.06
C GLY A 140 -4.66 9.33 6.29
N ILE A 141 -5.59 8.39 6.37
CA ILE A 141 -6.42 8.19 7.57
C ILE A 141 -5.53 7.95 8.79
N ASP A 142 -4.46 7.18 8.66
CA ASP A 142 -3.49 6.93 9.74
C ASP A 142 -2.83 8.23 10.24
N GLY A 143 -2.50 9.14 9.33
CA GLY A 143 -1.92 10.44 9.66
C GLY A 143 -2.90 11.33 10.45
N ILE A 144 -4.16 11.38 10.01
CA ILE A 144 -5.22 12.15 10.68
C ILE A 144 -5.48 11.60 12.09
N VAL A 145 -5.50 10.28 12.25
CA VAL A 145 -5.71 9.63 13.55
C VAL A 145 -4.54 9.90 14.50
N LYS A 146 -3.29 9.82 14.02
CA LYS A 146 -2.10 10.19 14.82
C LYS A 146 -2.15 11.64 15.29
N TRP A 147 -2.49 12.56 14.40
CA TRP A 147 -2.61 13.97 14.73
C TRP A 147 -3.68 14.23 15.80
N ARG A 148 -4.87 13.64 15.65
CA ARG A 148 -5.95 13.76 16.67
C ARG A 148 -5.52 13.25 18.03
N ARG A 149 -4.84 12.10 18.10
CA ARG A 149 -4.36 11.56 19.38
C ARG A 149 -3.35 12.49 20.04
N GLY A 150 -2.37 13.01 19.29
CA GLY A 150 -1.39 13.96 19.83
C GLY A 150 -2.06 15.18 20.49
N HIS A 151 -3.04 15.78 19.84
CA HIS A 151 -3.76 16.93 20.39
C HIS A 151 -4.63 16.61 21.62
N LEU A 152 -5.15 15.41 21.75
CA LEU A 152 -5.92 15.00 22.93
C LEU A 152 -4.99 14.87 24.16
N PHE A 153 -3.83 14.25 24.02
CA PHE A 153 -2.82 14.15 25.07
C PHE A 153 -2.28 15.52 25.52
N GLU A 154 -2.04 16.43 24.58
CA GLU A 154 -1.57 17.78 24.88
C GLU A 154 -2.60 18.58 25.69
N LYS A 155 -3.90 18.45 25.37
CA LYS A 155 -4.99 19.06 26.13
C LYS A 155 -5.15 18.46 27.53
N GLU A 156 -4.99 17.17 27.66
CA GLU A 156 -5.13 16.46 28.94
C GLU A 156 -4.01 16.87 29.91
N ASN A 157 -2.77 16.95 29.43
CA ASN A 157 -1.64 17.43 30.22
C ASN A 157 -1.78 18.90 30.62
N ALA A 158 -2.23 19.78 29.71
CA ALA A 158 -2.45 21.19 30.02
C ALA A 158 -3.56 21.41 31.09
N ASN A 159 -4.58 20.56 31.07
CA ASN A 159 -5.64 20.59 32.08
C ASN A 159 -5.17 20.07 33.48
N HIS A 160 -4.25 19.08 33.47
CA HIS A 160 -3.66 18.58 34.74
C HIS A 160 -2.72 19.59 35.37
N GLU A 161 -1.92 20.32 34.61
CA GLU A 161 -1.05 21.38 35.08
C GLU A 161 -1.88 22.57 35.66
N SER A 162 -2.98 22.95 35.01
CA SER A 162 -3.88 24.02 35.45
C SER A 162 -4.67 23.70 36.72
N ASN A 163 -4.85 22.42 37.08
CA ASN A 163 -5.59 22.00 38.27
C ASN A 163 -4.67 21.72 39.49
N SER A 164 -3.34 21.78 39.29
CA SER A 164 -2.35 21.55 40.37
C SER A 164 -1.78 22.83 40.98
N ASP A 165 -2.14 23.99 40.44
CA ASP A 165 -1.85 25.34 40.95
C ASP A 165 -3.08 25.93 41.66
#